data_125b8d9c3fbd41e13cac8833fb11e31e
#
_entry.id   125b8d9c3fbd41e13cac8833fb11e31e
#
_cell.length_a   1.000
_cell.length_b   1.000
_cell.length_c   1.000
_cell.angle_alpha   90.00
_cell.angle_beta   90.00
_cell.angle_gamma   90.00
#
_symmetry.space_group_name_H-M   'P 1'
#
loop_
_entity.id
_entity.type
_entity.pdbx_description
1 polymer ?
#
loop_
_entity_poly.entity_id
_entity_poly.type
_entity_poly.pdbx_seq_one_letter_code
_entity_poly.pdbx_strand_id
1 'polypeptide(L)'
;IAAAQKDMRRHQLQLPDADLAYFSEGSTVFDDYVEAVDWAQDYALLNRSEMMRRVLDVLAKHAPPFRLDGEAINCHHNYIARETHGNEDLYVTRKGAISARQGELGIIPGSMGARSFIVRGKGNPESFCSCSHGAGRSMSRSEAKRRFNRFDLAEQTAGIECRKDGGLVDEIPAAYKNIDAVMAHQSDLVEVVHTLRQVVCIKG
;
A
#
# COMPACT_ATOMS: atom_id res chain seq x y z
N ILE A 1 -1.11 -18.73 7.39
CA ILE A 1 -2.16 -19.70 6.95
C ILE A 1 -1.95 -21.05 7.62
N ALA A 2 -0.83 -21.77 7.44
CA ALA A 2 -0.65 -23.13 7.96
C ALA A 2 -0.88 -23.27 9.48
N ALA A 3 -0.41 -22.31 10.29
CA ALA A 3 -0.65 -22.30 11.74
C ALA A 3 -2.13 -22.11 12.06
N ALA A 4 -2.81 -21.16 11.39
CA ALA A 4 -4.23 -20.93 11.55
C ALA A 4 -5.07 -22.15 11.15
N GLN A 5 -4.75 -22.79 10.02
CA GLN A 5 -5.40 -24.02 9.58
C GLN A 5 -5.21 -25.17 10.58
N LYS A 6 -4.02 -25.25 11.23
CA LYS A 6 -3.76 -26.24 12.27
C LYS A 6 -4.59 -25.97 13.53
N ASP A 7 -4.70 -24.72 13.92
CA ASP A 7 -5.48 -24.30 15.08
C ASP A 7 -6.98 -24.56 14.87
N MET A 8 -7.52 -24.18 13.72
CA MET A 8 -8.91 -24.45 13.35
C MET A 8 -9.28 -25.93 13.33
N ARG A 9 -8.35 -26.78 12.82
CA ARG A 9 -8.54 -28.25 12.86
C ARG A 9 -8.62 -28.78 14.29
N ARG A 10 -7.83 -28.22 15.22
CA ARG A 10 -7.92 -28.59 16.65
C ARG A 10 -9.28 -28.25 17.27
N HIS A 11 -9.89 -27.15 16.79
CA HIS A 11 -11.21 -26.71 17.25
C HIS A 11 -12.36 -27.24 16.39
N GLN A 12 -12.10 -28.19 15.47
CA GLN A 12 -13.09 -28.81 14.57
C GLN A 12 -13.88 -27.81 13.72
N LEU A 13 -13.29 -26.65 13.42
CA LEU A 13 -13.88 -25.63 12.58
C LEU A 13 -13.65 -25.97 11.11
N GLN A 14 -14.73 -26.05 10.34
CA GLN A 14 -14.69 -26.22 8.88
C GLN A 14 -14.97 -24.89 8.20
N LEU A 15 -14.07 -24.51 7.31
CA LEU A 15 -14.20 -23.31 6.50
C LEU A 15 -14.57 -23.69 5.06
N PRO A 16 -15.37 -22.87 4.36
CA PRO A 16 -15.68 -23.09 2.94
C PRO A 16 -14.42 -23.01 2.05
N ASP A 17 -13.40 -22.29 2.48
CA ASP A 17 -12.07 -22.24 1.85
C ASP A 17 -10.99 -22.25 2.94
N ALA A 18 -9.98 -23.10 2.75
CA ALA A 18 -8.87 -23.22 3.69
C ALA A 18 -8.03 -21.94 3.84
N ASP A 19 -8.04 -21.07 2.84
CA ASP A 19 -7.33 -19.79 2.87
C ASP A 19 -8.04 -18.73 3.71
N LEU A 20 -9.29 -18.97 4.14
CA LEU A 20 -10.03 -18.16 5.10
C LEU A 20 -9.69 -18.48 6.56
N ALA A 21 -8.67 -19.32 6.82
CA ALA A 21 -8.25 -19.65 8.16
C ALA A 21 -7.81 -18.39 8.94
N TYR A 22 -8.28 -18.27 10.17
CA TYR A 22 -8.02 -17.14 11.06
C TYR A 22 -7.52 -17.62 12.42
N PHE A 23 -7.01 -16.72 13.22
CA PHE A 23 -6.72 -16.92 14.63
C PHE A 23 -7.85 -16.32 15.48
N SER A 24 -8.28 -17.04 16.48
CA SER A 24 -9.26 -16.52 17.44
C SER A 24 -8.56 -15.59 18.44
N GLU A 25 -9.13 -14.39 18.66
CA GLU A 25 -8.67 -13.47 19.69
C GLU A 25 -8.64 -14.17 21.06
N GLY A 26 -7.59 -13.88 21.86
CA GLY A 26 -7.35 -14.53 23.15
C GLY A 26 -6.66 -15.89 23.08
N SER A 27 -6.28 -16.35 21.88
CA SER A 27 -5.41 -17.52 21.74
C SER A 27 -3.94 -17.10 21.67
N THR A 28 -3.03 -17.92 22.21
CA THR A 28 -1.58 -17.66 22.15
C THR A 28 -1.07 -17.44 20.73
N VAL A 29 -1.61 -18.19 19.76
CA VAL A 29 -1.21 -18.04 18.36
C VAL A 29 -1.69 -16.72 17.72
N PHE A 30 -2.79 -16.16 18.23
CA PHE A 30 -3.25 -14.83 17.86
C PHE A 30 -2.30 -13.75 18.41
N ASP A 31 -1.96 -13.87 19.69
CA ASP A 31 -1.07 -12.91 20.36
C ASP A 31 0.33 -12.93 19.73
N ASP A 32 0.91 -14.11 19.50
CA ASP A 32 2.17 -14.29 18.78
C ASP A 32 2.14 -13.66 17.38
N TYR A 33 1.00 -13.81 16.67
CA TYR A 33 0.84 -13.23 15.34
C TYR A 33 0.78 -11.70 15.38
N VAL A 34 0.03 -11.13 16.31
CA VAL A 34 -0.07 -9.66 16.48
C VAL A 34 1.29 -9.08 16.83
N GLU A 35 2.01 -9.67 17.78
CA GLU A 35 3.36 -9.23 18.16
C GLU A 35 4.34 -9.26 16.98
N ALA A 36 4.33 -10.34 16.20
CA ALA A 36 5.19 -10.47 15.03
C ALA A 36 4.85 -9.44 13.94
N VAL A 37 3.56 -9.14 13.75
CA VAL A 37 3.12 -8.12 12.77
C VAL A 37 3.49 -6.72 13.26
N ASP A 38 3.31 -6.41 14.54
CA ASP A 38 3.67 -5.11 15.12
C ASP A 38 5.17 -4.85 14.97
N TRP A 39 6.01 -5.83 15.27
CA TRP A 39 7.45 -5.73 15.02
C TRP A 39 7.76 -5.45 13.54
N ALA A 40 7.10 -6.15 12.62
CA ALA A 40 7.29 -5.95 11.18
C ALA A 40 6.81 -4.57 10.71
N GLN A 41 5.75 -4.04 11.32
CA GLN A 41 5.22 -2.68 11.06
C GLN A 41 6.23 -1.61 11.51
N ASP A 42 6.79 -1.75 12.70
CA ASP A 42 7.82 -0.85 13.23
C ASP A 42 9.07 -0.86 12.36
N TYR A 43 9.55 -2.05 11.98
CA TYR A 43 10.65 -2.18 11.04
C TYR A 43 10.36 -1.47 9.71
N ALA A 44 9.17 -1.67 9.14
CA ALA A 44 8.77 -1.06 7.88
C ALA A 44 8.67 0.48 8.00
N LEU A 45 8.20 1.00 9.13
CA LEU A 45 8.14 2.43 9.40
C LEU A 45 9.54 3.05 9.45
N LEU A 46 10.44 2.47 10.22
CA LEU A 46 11.83 2.91 10.35
C LEU A 46 12.57 2.82 9.01
N ASN A 47 12.38 1.74 8.26
CA ASN A 47 13.00 1.56 6.95
C ASN A 47 12.55 2.65 5.96
N ARG A 48 11.25 2.99 5.89
CA ARG A 48 10.75 4.07 5.04
C ARG A 48 11.31 5.43 5.47
N SER A 49 11.41 5.68 6.77
CA SER A 49 11.99 6.90 7.31
C SER A 49 13.47 7.05 6.94
N GLU A 50 14.25 5.97 7.04
CA GLU A 50 15.65 5.96 6.64
C GLU A 50 15.81 6.11 5.12
N MET A 51 14.96 5.46 4.32
CA MET A 51 14.96 5.66 2.86
C MET A 51 14.67 7.12 2.50
N MET A 52 13.68 7.75 3.13
CA MET A 52 13.36 9.16 2.90
C MET A 52 14.53 10.06 3.28
N ARG A 53 15.16 9.83 4.43
CA ARG A 53 16.35 10.58 4.84
C ARG A 53 17.46 10.53 3.79
N ARG A 54 17.75 9.33 3.26
CA ARG A 54 18.76 9.16 2.19
C ARG A 54 18.37 9.87 0.90
N VAL A 55 17.10 9.83 0.51
CA VAL A 55 16.60 10.57 -0.67
C VAL A 55 16.80 12.07 -0.47
N LEU A 56 16.47 12.60 0.71
CA LEU A 56 16.64 14.02 1.03
C LEU A 56 18.14 14.42 1.02
N ASP A 57 19.03 13.57 1.53
CA ASP A 57 20.48 13.80 1.49
C ASP A 57 21.02 13.89 0.05
N VAL A 58 20.48 13.08 -0.87
CA VAL A 58 20.83 13.14 -2.30
C VAL A 58 20.25 14.40 -2.94
N LEU A 59 18.99 14.71 -2.68
CA LEU A 59 18.36 15.91 -3.21
C LEU A 59 19.08 17.18 -2.75
N ALA A 60 19.50 17.25 -1.49
CA ALA A 60 20.25 18.40 -0.96
C ALA A 60 21.58 18.66 -1.67
N LYS A 61 22.19 17.61 -2.28
CA LYS A 61 23.45 17.71 -3.02
C LYS A 61 23.25 18.10 -4.50
N HIS A 62 22.12 17.75 -5.09
CA HIS A 62 21.92 17.79 -6.54
C HIS A 62 20.77 18.68 -7.00
N ALA A 63 19.85 19.05 -6.10
CA ALA A 63 18.74 19.95 -6.42
C ALA A 63 19.06 21.39 -5.98
N PRO A 64 18.37 22.40 -6.54
CA PRO A 64 18.39 23.75 -5.96
C PRO A 64 17.99 23.74 -4.50
N PRO A 65 18.42 24.75 -3.72
CA PRO A 65 18.04 24.84 -2.31
C PRO A 65 16.53 24.74 -2.11
N PHE A 66 16.11 23.86 -1.22
CA PHE A 66 14.68 23.65 -0.91
C PHE A 66 14.48 23.61 0.60
N ARG A 67 13.23 23.80 1.01
CA ARG A 67 12.80 23.69 2.38
C ARG A 67 11.71 22.65 2.48
N LEU A 68 11.78 21.82 3.51
CA LEU A 68 10.69 20.91 3.85
C LEU A 68 9.57 21.73 4.53
N ASP A 69 8.34 21.46 4.14
CA ASP A 69 7.15 22.09 4.70
C ASP A 69 6.18 21.00 5.18
N GLY A 70 5.67 21.17 6.41
CA GLY A 70 4.75 20.23 7.02
C GLY A 70 5.38 18.92 7.53
N GLU A 71 4.52 18.02 7.96
CA GLU A 71 4.89 16.70 8.45
C GLU A 71 5.02 15.69 7.30
N ALA A 72 5.96 14.75 7.43
CA ALA A 72 6.12 13.68 6.47
C ALA A 72 4.93 12.70 6.56
N ILE A 73 4.30 12.43 5.43
CA ILE A 73 3.24 11.42 5.34
C ILE A 73 3.89 10.04 5.21
N ASN A 74 3.73 9.18 6.22
CA ASN A 74 4.27 7.83 6.25
C ASN A 74 3.16 6.84 6.62
N CYS A 75 2.55 6.23 5.61
CA CYS A 75 1.40 5.35 5.76
C CYS A 75 1.79 3.88 5.74
N HIS A 76 1.22 3.09 6.64
CA HIS A 76 1.17 1.64 6.49
C HIS A 76 0.09 1.24 5.49
N HIS A 77 0.32 0.18 4.72
CA HIS A 77 -0.66 -0.36 3.77
C HIS A 77 -0.86 -1.88 3.86
N ASN A 78 -0.08 -2.52 4.72
CA ASN A 78 -0.22 -3.92 5.13
C ASN A 78 0.06 -3.97 6.63
N TYR A 79 -0.99 -3.96 7.44
CA TYR A 79 -0.85 -3.88 8.88
C TYR A 79 -2.12 -4.32 9.62
N ILE A 80 -1.98 -4.54 10.91
CA ILE A 80 -3.07 -4.74 11.86
C ILE A 80 -3.04 -3.59 12.87
N ALA A 81 -4.20 -3.11 13.27
CA ALA A 81 -4.31 -2.11 14.34
C ALA A 81 -5.57 -2.37 15.17
N ARG A 82 -5.49 -2.12 16.47
CA ARG A 82 -6.67 -2.07 17.33
C ARG A 82 -7.33 -0.71 17.16
N GLU A 83 -8.59 -0.71 16.78
CA GLU A 83 -9.34 0.51 16.45
C GLU A 83 -10.76 0.41 17.01
N THR A 84 -11.31 1.55 17.43
CA THR A 84 -12.71 1.65 17.85
C THR A 84 -13.57 2.03 16.66
N HIS A 85 -14.53 1.18 16.31
CA HIS A 85 -15.53 1.41 15.28
C HIS A 85 -16.92 1.24 15.87
N GLY A 86 -17.72 2.31 15.80
CA GLY A 86 -18.97 2.35 16.56
C GLY A 86 -18.70 2.30 18.07
N ASN A 87 -19.20 1.25 18.73
CA ASN A 87 -18.98 1.02 20.17
C ASN A 87 -18.09 -0.21 20.44
N GLU A 88 -17.39 -0.72 19.43
CA GLU A 88 -16.60 -1.94 19.54
C GLU A 88 -15.13 -1.67 19.26
N ASP A 89 -14.25 -2.25 20.07
CA ASP A 89 -12.82 -2.30 19.84
C ASP A 89 -12.49 -3.52 18.99
N LEU A 90 -11.95 -3.30 17.79
CA LEU A 90 -11.69 -4.31 16.78
C LEU A 90 -10.23 -4.32 16.37
N TYR A 91 -9.73 -5.50 16.00
CA TYR A 91 -8.49 -5.62 15.25
C TYR A 91 -8.78 -5.47 13.75
N VAL A 92 -8.44 -4.32 13.19
CA VAL A 92 -8.62 -4.03 11.78
C VAL A 92 -7.37 -4.42 11.00
N THR A 93 -7.49 -5.40 10.11
CA THR A 93 -6.40 -5.82 9.23
C THR A 93 -6.54 -5.13 7.87
N ARG A 94 -5.50 -4.39 7.48
CA ARG A 94 -5.43 -3.78 6.14
C ARG A 94 -4.34 -4.44 5.31
N LYS A 95 -4.70 -4.86 4.11
CA LYS A 95 -3.77 -5.36 3.10
C LYS A 95 -4.06 -4.67 1.78
N GLY A 96 -3.10 -3.85 1.31
CA GLY A 96 -3.33 -3.03 0.13
C GLY A 96 -4.33 -1.89 0.36
N ALA A 97 -4.49 -1.47 1.60
CA ALA A 97 -5.34 -0.36 2.04
C ALA A 97 -4.60 0.47 3.09
N ILE A 98 -4.91 1.76 3.14
CA ILE A 98 -4.40 2.69 4.15
C ILE A 98 -5.54 3.18 5.04
N SER A 99 -5.19 3.71 6.21
CA SER A 99 -6.13 4.46 7.04
C SER A 99 -6.60 5.72 6.31
N ALA A 100 -7.88 6.04 6.45
CA ALA A 100 -8.53 7.20 5.88
C ALA A 100 -9.49 7.83 6.91
N ARG A 101 -9.05 7.95 8.16
CA ARG A 101 -9.80 8.61 9.22
C ARG A 101 -10.05 10.06 8.86
N GLN A 102 -11.07 10.65 9.45
CA GLN A 102 -11.44 12.04 9.19
C GLN A 102 -10.24 12.99 9.37
N GLY A 103 -9.84 13.65 8.29
CA GLY A 103 -8.75 14.62 8.26
C GLY A 103 -7.34 14.02 8.12
N GLU A 104 -7.16 12.71 8.26
CA GLU A 104 -5.86 12.03 8.15
C GLU A 104 -5.31 12.12 6.72
N LEU A 105 -4.03 12.48 6.59
CA LEU A 105 -3.36 12.53 5.29
C LEU A 105 -2.80 11.16 4.90
N GLY A 106 -2.96 10.81 3.63
CA GLY A 106 -2.44 9.57 3.05
C GLY A 106 -1.81 9.79 1.68
N ILE A 107 -1.05 8.79 1.23
CA ILE A 107 -0.45 8.75 -0.11
C ILE A 107 -1.01 7.55 -0.86
N ILE A 108 -1.50 7.79 -2.08
CA ILE A 108 -1.97 6.77 -3.02
C ILE A 108 -1.08 6.84 -4.27
N PRO A 109 -0.03 6.03 -4.35
CA PRO A 109 0.87 6.01 -5.51
C PRO A 109 0.20 5.32 -6.70
N GLY A 110 0.43 5.90 -7.89
CA GLY A 110 0.17 5.22 -9.14
C GLY A 110 1.27 4.23 -9.53
N SER A 111 1.09 3.54 -10.66
CA SER A 111 2.14 2.76 -11.30
C SER A 111 3.23 3.67 -11.90
N MET A 112 4.28 3.08 -12.48
CA MET A 112 5.34 3.85 -13.16
C MET A 112 4.75 4.78 -14.22
N GLY A 113 5.03 6.08 -14.12
CA GLY A 113 4.50 7.10 -15.04
C GLY A 113 3.06 7.53 -14.82
N ALA A 114 2.29 6.83 -13.99
CA ALA A 114 0.94 7.26 -13.61
C ALA A 114 0.97 8.35 -12.52
N ARG A 115 -0.16 9.03 -12.36
CA ARG A 115 -0.34 10.02 -11.30
C ARG A 115 -0.29 9.35 -9.93
N SER A 116 0.14 10.09 -8.92
CA SER A 116 0.03 9.74 -7.50
C SER A 116 -0.75 10.83 -6.78
N PHE A 117 -1.33 10.52 -5.65
CA PHE A 117 -2.21 11.45 -4.95
C PHE A 117 -1.83 11.56 -3.48
N ILE A 118 -1.83 12.79 -2.97
CA ILE A 118 -1.94 13.05 -1.55
C ILE A 118 -3.43 13.26 -1.27
N VAL A 119 -3.94 12.50 -0.33
CA VAL A 119 -5.37 12.46 -0.01
C VAL A 119 -5.62 12.79 1.45
N ARG A 120 -6.85 13.19 1.74
CA ARG A 120 -7.35 13.37 3.10
C ARG A 120 -8.52 12.43 3.32
N GLY A 121 -8.47 11.63 4.37
CA GLY A 121 -9.52 10.72 4.77
C GLY A 121 -10.82 11.44 5.16
N LYS A 122 -11.94 10.84 4.80
CA LYS A 122 -13.29 11.29 5.14
C LYS A 122 -13.91 10.56 6.33
N GLY A 123 -13.20 9.57 6.88
CA GLY A 123 -13.67 8.82 8.05
C GLY A 123 -14.92 7.98 7.78
N ASN A 124 -15.09 7.44 6.56
CA ASN A 124 -16.26 6.64 6.21
C ASN A 124 -16.32 5.36 7.06
N PRO A 125 -17.36 5.17 7.90
CA PRO A 125 -17.46 4.03 8.79
C PRO A 125 -17.71 2.72 8.06
N GLU A 126 -18.35 2.74 6.90
CA GLU A 126 -18.64 1.52 6.11
C GLU A 126 -17.38 0.86 5.58
N SER A 127 -16.31 1.63 5.40
CA SER A 127 -14.98 1.13 5.00
C SER A 127 -14.04 0.89 6.18
N PHE A 128 -14.51 0.95 7.42
CA PHE A 128 -13.66 0.99 8.62
C PHE A 128 -12.59 2.09 8.52
N CYS A 129 -12.98 3.28 8.07
CA CYS A 129 -12.08 4.40 7.82
C CYS A 129 -10.87 3.99 6.97
N SER A 130 -11.09 3.27 5.89
CA SER A 130 -10.03 2.76 5.01
C SER A 130 -10.23 3.21 3.58
N CYS A 131 -9.14 3.32 2.83
CA CYS A 131 -9.17 3.52 1.38
C CYS A 131 -8.09 2.68 0.69
N SER A 132 -8.15 2.57 -0.63
CA SER A 132 -7.15 1.89 -1.45
C SER A 132 -5.78 2.56 -1.31
N HIS A 133 -4.69 1.78 -1.25
CA HIS A 133 -3.32 2.31 -1.20
C HIS A 133 -2.70 2.56 -2.58
N GLY A 134 -3.39 2.26 -3.67
CA GLY A 134 -2.89 2.36 -5.04
C GLY A 134 -3.88 1.79 -6.05
N ALA A 135 -3.50 1.75 -7.32
CA ALA A 135 -4.36 1.27 -8.39
C ALA A 135 -4.72 -0.22 -8.26
N GLY A 136 -3.83 -1.01 -7.67
CA GLY A 136 -3.92 -2.46 -7.72
C GLY A 136 -3.61 -3.01 -9.12
N ARG A 137 -3.23 -4.27 -9.18
CA ARG A 137 -2.87 -4.92 -10.45
C ARG A 137 -4.13 -5.41 -11.18
N SER A 138 -4.10 -5.33 -12.51
CA SER A 138 -5.10 -5.94 -13.40
C SER A 138 -4.70 -7.37 -13.81
N MET A 139 -3.43 -7.72 -13.63
CA MET A 139 -2.88 -9.05 -13.94
C MET A 139 -1.74 -9.43 -13.01
N SER A 140 -1.41 -10.73 -12.94
CA SER A 140 -0.29 -11.22 -12.13
C SER A 140 1.07 -10.76 -12.69
N ARG A 141 2.12 -10.79 -11.85
CA ARG A 141 3.49 -10.49 -12.27
C ARG A 141 3.95 -11.42 -13.40
N SER A 142 3.65 -12.72 -13.27
CA SER A 142 3.99 -13.72 -14.28
C SER A 142 3.26 -13.48 -15.61
N GLU A 143 2.01 -13.05 -15.56
CA GLU A 143 1.25 -12.67 -16.75
C GLU A 143 1.86 -11.44 -17.43
N ALA A 144 2.20 -10.40 -16.68
CA ALA A 144 2.83 -9.21 -17.21
C ALA A 144 4.17 -9.54 -17.91
N LYS A 145 5.03 -10.38 -17.30
CA LYS A 145 6.28 -10.84 -17.92
C LYS A 145 6.10 -11.65 -19.21
N ARG A 146 4.99 -12.38 -19.35
CA ARG A 146 4.68 -13.10 -20.60
C ARG A 146 4.13 -12.17 -21.68
N ARG A 147 3.37 -11.13 -21.29
CA ARG A 147 2.60 -10.28 -22.18
C ARG A 147 3.39 -9.09 -22.70
N PHE A 148 4.32 -8.58 -21.93
CA PHE A 148 5.06 -7.35 -22.23
C PHE A 148 6.57 -7.61 -22.26
N ASN A 149 7.28 -6.68 -22.90
CA ASN A 149 8.72 -6.68 -23.00
C ASN A 149 9.31 -5.29 -22.64
N ARG A 150 10.65 -5.16 -22.68
CA ARG A 150 11.35 -3.93 -22.31
C ARG A 150 11.02 -2.72 -23.21
N PHE A 151 10.62 -2.96 -24.46
CA PHE A 151 10.28 -1.88 -25.38
C PHE A 151 8.90 -1.30 -25.03
N ASP A 152 7.94 -2.16 -24.71
CA ASP A 152 6.63 -1.74 -24.19
C ASP A 152 6.77 -0.93 -22.92
N LEU A 153 7.67 -1.35 -21.98
CA LEU A 153 7.98 -0.61 -20.77
C LEU A 153 8.56 0.77 -21.07
N ALA A 154 9.52 0.83 -22.01
CA ALA A 154 10.16 2.09 -22.39
C ALA A 154 9.16 3.08 -23.02
N GLU A 155 8.24 2.58 -23.85
CA GLU A 155 7.16 3.37 -24.45
C GLU A 155 6.21 3.92 -23.39
N GLN A 156 5.71 3.06 -22.49
CA GLN A 156 4.74 3.46 -21.48
C GLN A 156 5.33 4.33 -20.36
N THR A 157 6.65 4.37 -20.24
CA THR A 157 7.37 5.24 -19.29
C THR A 157 8.13 6.37 -19.99
N ALA A 158 7.72 6.73 -21.21
CA ALA A 158 8.33 7.84 -21.93
C ALA A 158 8.23 9.14 -21.11
N GLY A 159 9.36 9.87 -21.02
CA GLY A 159 9.45 11.10 -20.24
C GLY A 159 9.61 10.90 -18.72
N ILE A 160 9.68 9.66 -18.24
CA ILE A 160 9.97 9.33 -16.84
C ILE A 160 11.39 8.78 -16.75
N GLU A 161 12.20 9.34 -15.85
CA GLU A 161 13.52 8.81 -15.53
C GLU A 161 13.36 7.58 -14.63
N CYS A 162 13.65 6.40 -15.19
CA CYS A 162 13.52 5.12 -14.49
C CYS A 162 14.35 4.04 -15.19
N ARG A 163 14.61 2.94 -14.48
CA ARG A 163 15.14 1.73 -15.10
C ARG A 163 14.14 1.17 -16.11
N LYS A 164 14.64 0.77 -17.29
CA LYS A 164 13.82 0.23 -18.40
C LYS A 164 14.35 -1.13 -18.87
N ASP A 165 14.84 -1.93 -17.92
CA ASP A 165 15.37 -3.27 -18.18
C ASP A 165 14.30 -4.36 -18.01
N GLY A 166 14.64 -5.58 -18.43
CA GLY A 166 13.73 -6.73 -18.36
C GLY A 166 13.31 -7.14 -16.95
N GLY A 167 14.04 -6.70 -15.92
CA GLY A 167 13.72 -6.98 -14.51
C GLY A 167 12.47 -6.24 -14.03
N LEU A 168 12.11 -5.13 -14.68
CA LEU A 168 10.98 -4.28 -14.28
C LEU A 168 9.74 -4.42 -15.18
N VAL A 169 9.74 -5.32 -16.15
CA VAL A 169 8.61 -5.50 -17.08
C VAL A 169 7.31 -5.83 -16.36
N ASP A 170 7.36 -6.52 -15.25
CA ASP A 170 6.15 -6.80 -14.45
C ASP A 170 5.59 -5.58 -13.71
N GLU A 171 6.32 -4.48 -13.64
CA GLU A 171 5.87 -3.20 -13.07
C GLU A 171 5.33 -2.21 -14.12
N ILE A 172 5.18 -2.66 -15.37
CA ILE A 172 4.66 -1.84 -16.48
C ILE A 172 3.29 -1.24 -16.16
N PRO A 173 2.99 0.01 -16.53
CA PRO A 173 1.70 0.66 -16.29
C PRO A 173 0.48 -0.19 -16.70
N ALA A 174 0.52 -0.84 -17.86
CA ALA A 174 -0.56 -1.69 -18.36
C ALA A 174 -0.86 -2.93 -17.48
N ALA A 175 0.02 -3.29 -16.53
CA ALA A 175 -0.23 -4.36 -15.56
C ALA A 175 -1.12 -3.91 -14.39
N TYR A 176 -1.49 -2.63 -14.33
CA TYR A 176 -2.26 -2.03 -13.25
C TYR A 176 -3.61 -1.50 -13.76
N LYS A 177 -4.56 -1.38 -12.84
CA LYS A 177 -5.83 -0.69 -13.12
C LYS A 177 -5.58 0.81 -13.35
N ASN A 178 -6.51 1.46 -14.01
CA ASN A 178 -6.45 2.92 -14.18
C ASN A 178 -6.63 3.58 -12.81
N ILE A 179 -5.61 4.31 -12.36
CA ILE A 179 -5.61 4.96 -11.04
C ILE A 179 -6.70 6.03 -10.91
N ASP A 180 -7.05 6.72 -12.00
CA ASP A 180 -8.08 7.75 -11.96
C ASP A 180 -9.48 7.13 -11.77
N ALA A 181 -9.73 5.97 -12.38
CA ALA A 181 -10.95 5.21 -12.14
C ALA A 181 -11.02 4.72 -10.68
N VAL A 182 -9.90 4.23 -10.12
CA VAL A 182 -9.83 3.83 -8.72
C VAL A 182 -10.11 5.03 -7.79
N MET A 183 -9.54 6.20 -8.09
CA MET A 183 -9.79 7.42 -7.30
C MET A 183 -11.24 7.88 -7.39
N ALA A 184 -11.86 7.79 -8.56
CA ALA A 184 -13.29 8.12 -8.74
C ALA A 184 -14.20 7.20 -7.91
N HIS A 185 -13.89 5.90 -7.83
CA HIS A 185 -14.67 4.90 -7.09
C HIS A 185 -14.53 4.98 -5.58
N GLN A 186 -13.61 5.78 -5.05
CA GLN A 186 -13.41 5.99 -3.61
C GLN A 186 -13.56 7.47 -3.20
N SER A 187 -14.32 8.22 -3.98
CA SER A 187 -14.59 9.64 -3.71
C SER A 187 -15.37 9.89 -2.41
N ASP A 188 -16.05 8.88 -1.90
CA ASP A 188 -16.72 8.84 -0.59
C ASP A 188 -15.76 8.53 0.58
N LEU A 189 -14.59 7.97 0.30
CA LEU A 189 -13.60 7.56 1.30
C LEU A 189 -12.53 8.63 1.52
N VAL A 190 -12.13 9.34 0.46
CA VAL A 190 -11.05 10.33 0.49
C VAL A 190 -11.35 11.56 -0.37
N GLU A 191 -10.70 12.67 0.01
CA GLU A 191 -10.58 13.88 -0.78
C GLU A 191 -9.17 14.01 -1.35
N VAL A 192 -9.03 14.37 -2.62
CA VAL A 192 -7.72 14.63 -3.23
C VAL A 192 -7.23 16.01 -2.82
N VAL A 193 -6.11 16.06 -2.08
CA VAL A 193 -5.43 17.30 -1.68
C VAL A 193 -4.45 17.76 -2.76
N HIS A 194 -3.61 16.82 -3.25
CA HIS A 194 -2.66 17.08 -4.32
C HIS A 194 -2.59 15.93 -5.32
N THR A 195 -2.49 16.29 -6.58
CA THR A 195 -2.18 15.35 -7.67
C THR A 195 -0.72 15.52 -8.08
N LEU A 196 0.05 14.44 -7.98
CA LEU A 196 1.47 14.42 -8.25
C LEU A 196 1.75 13.79 -9.60
N ARG A 197 2.69 14.38 -10.36
CA ARG A 197 3.24 13.81 -11.57
C ARG A 197 4.62 13.20 -11.29
N GLN A 198 4.83 11.98 -11.74
CA GLN A 198 6.14 11.36 -11.64
C GLN A 198 7.09 11.97 -12.69
N VAL A 199 8.29 12.33 -12.26
CA VAL A 199 9.41 12.70 -13.12
C VAL A 199 10.55 11.71 -12.99
N VAL A 200 10.66 11.06 -11.82
CA VAL A 200 11.62 10.00 -11.51
C VAL A 200 10.88 8.86 -10.82
N CYS A 201 11.20 7.64 -11.17
CA CYS A 201 10.67 6.44 -10.50
C CYS A 201 11.80 5.45 -10.20
N ILE A 202 12.10 5.27 -8.92
CA ILE A 202 13.12 4.33 -8.45
C ILE A 202 12.45 3.03 -8.01
N LYS A 203 12.81 1.94 -8.66
CA LYS A 203 12.38 0.58 -8.33
C LYS A 203 13.60 -0.29 -8.05
N GLY A 204 13.50 -1.07 -6.97
CA GLY A 204 14.52 -2.03 -6.57
C GLY A 204 14.31 -3.43 -7.13
#